data_b20fec2bb744316c3a1c4f313eb57bba
#
_entry.id   b20fec2bb744316c3a1c4f313eb57bba
#
_cell.length_a   1.000
_cell.length_b   1.000
_cell.length_c   1.000
_cell.angle_alpha   90.00
_cell.angle_beta   90.00
_cell.angle_gamma   90.00
#
_symmetry.space_group_name_H-M   'P 1'
#
loop_
_entity.id
_entity.type
_entity.pdbx_description
1 polymer ?
#
loop_
_entity_poly.entity_id
_entity_poly.type
_entity_poly.pdbx_seq_one_letter_code
_entity_poly.pdbx_strand_id
1 'polypeptide(L)'
;MNDNAITVDHVSKLYKLYDKPSDRFKEAMGLTKKKLYREHYALRDVSFHVRRGESIGIIGTNGSGKSTMLKIITGVLNPTEGQVNVNGRISALLELGAGFNGEYSGIENVYLNGTMNGFSREEIDARMDDILRFADIGEFVNQPVKTYSSGMFVRLAFA
;
A
#
# COMPACT_ATOMS: atom_id res chain seq x y z
N MET A 1 27.86 -0.58 -7.64
CA MET A 1 26.41 -0.56 -7.92
C MET A 1 25.70 -0.61 -6.57
N ASN A 2 24.72 0.26 -6.36
CA ASN A 2 23.97 0.27 -5.08
C ASN A 2 23.02 -0.94 -5.10
N ASP A 3 23.28 -1.95 -4.27
CA ASP A 3 22.49 -3.21 -4.21
C ASP A 3 21.21 -3.06 -3.39
N ASN A 4 20.82 -1.83 -3.07
CA ASN A 4 19.64 -1.55 -2.28
C ASN A 4 18.38 -1.68 -3.15
N ALA A 5 17.45 -2.52 -2.71
CA ALA A 5 16.10 -2.60 -3.24
C ALA A 5 15.25 -1.39 -2.80
N ILE A 6 15.42 -0.96 -1.54
CA ILE A 6 14.74 0.20 -0.97
C ILE A 6 15.75 1.07 -0.23
N THR A 7 15.64 2.38 -0.42
CA THR A 7 16.38 3.38 0.37
C THR A 7 15.39 4.40 0.89
N VAL A 8 15.34 4.57 2.20
CA VAL A 8 14.58 5.58 2.93
C VAL A 8 15.60 6.56 3.49
N ASP A 9 15.48 7.84 3.13
CA ASP A 9 16.46 8.87 3.42
C ASP A 9 15.80 10.08 4.08
N HIS A 10 16.09 10.30 5.38
CA HIS A 10 15.61 11.40 6.20
C HIS A 10 14.09 11.65 6.12
N VAL A 11 13.29 10.56 6.07
CA VAL A 11 11.84 10.63 5.89
C VAL A 11 11.16 11.12 7.16
N SER A 12 10.41 12.20 7.02
CA SER A 12 9.48 12.71 8.03
C SER A 12 8.08 12.80 7.46
N LYS A 13 7.08 12.51 8.29
CA LYS A 13 5.66 12.71 7.96
C LYS A 13 4.95 13.47 9.05
N LEU A 14 4.56 14.69 8.72
CA LEU A 14 3.81 15.60 9.58
C LEU A 14 2.34 15.61 9.16
N TYR A 15 1.44 15.45 10.12
CA TYR A 15 0.02 15.69 9.97
C TYR A 15 -0.39 16.95 10.72
N LYS A 16 -1.17 17.81 10.06
CA LYS A 16 -1.80 18.97 10.67
C LYS A 16 -3.15 18.53 11.26
N LEU A 17 -3.28 18.54 12.57
CA LEU A 17 -4.52 18.20 13.27
C LEU A 17 -5.28 19.47 13.63
N TYR A 18 -6.43 19.68 12.99
CA TYR A 18 -7.32 20.82 13.26
C TYR A 18 -8.40 20.41 14.25
N ASP A 19 -8.63 21.23 15.26
CA ASP A 19 -9.69 20.98 16.25
C ASP A 19 -11.09 21.21 15.65
N LYS A 20 -11.20 22.07 14.62
CA LYS A 20 -12.46 22.34 13.91
C LYS A 20 -12.25 22.32 12.39
N PRO A 21 -13.19 21.78 11.59
CA PRO A 21 -13.11 21.82 10.12
C PRO A 21 -12.99 23.24 9.55
N SER A 22 -13.64 24.21 10.21
CA SER A 22 -13.58 25.63 9.84
C SER A 22 -12.18 26.24 9.92
N ASP A 23 -11.32 25.70 10.79
CA ASP A 23 -9.97 26.21 10.99
C ASP A 23 -9.05 25.85 9.80
N ARG A 24 -9.26 24.66 9.23
CA ARG A 24 -8.62 24.25 7.98
C ARG A 24 -8.99 25.17 6.81
N PHE A 25 -10.28 25.55 6.73
CA PHE A 25 -10.76 26.45 5.70
C PHE A 25 -10.18 27.86 5.84
N LYS A 26 -10.16 28.41 7.06
CA LYS A 26 -9.59 29.72 7.36
C LYS A 26 -8.10 29.80 7.02
N GLU A 27 -7.34 28.75 7.32
CA GLU A 27 -5.92 28.67 6.97
C GLU A 27 -5.73 28.60 5.44
N ALA A 28 -6.50 27.76 4.75
CA ALA A 28 -6.43 27.63 3.29
C ALA A 28 -6.76 28.93 2.54
N MET A 29 -7.68 29.74 3.09
CA MET A 29 -8.07 31.06 2.55
C MET A 29 -7.15 32.20 3.01
N GLY A 30 -6.12 31.92 3.82
CA GLY A 30 -5.23 32.96 4.33
C GLY A 30 -5.87 33.96 5.30
N LEU A 31 -7.06 33.63 5.86
CA LEU A 31 -7.83 34.54 6.72
C LEU A 31 -7.25 34.72 8.12
N THR A 32 -6.18 34.02 8.45
CA THR A 32 -5.52 34.10 9.76
C THR A 32 -4.03 33.88 9.63
N LYS A 33 -3.25 34.63 10.41
CA LYS A 33 -1.81 34.44 10.57
C LYS A 33 -1.46 33.51 11.73
N LYS A 34 -2.45 33.06 12.51
CA LYS A 34 -2.22 32.11 13.62
C LYS A 34 -2.26 30.68 13.08
N LYS A 35 -1.33 29.84 13.54
CA LYS A 35 -1.40 28.37 13.33
C LYS A 35 -2.63 27.87 14.09
N LEU A 36 -3.64 27.36 13.37
CA LEU A 36 -4.89 26.81 13.92
C LEU A 36 -4.86 25.27 13.99
N TYR A 37 -3.69 24.67 13.94
CA TYR A 37 -3.50 23.22 13.97
C TYR A 37 -2.41 22.83 14.95
N ARG A 38 -2.49 21.58 15.43
CA ARG A 38 -1.41 20.92 16.14
C ARG A 38 -0.60 20.07 15.17
N GLU A 39 0.70 20.11 15.31
CA GLU A 39 1.61 19.28 14.52
C GLU A 39 1.73 17.90 15.15
N HIS A 40 1.49 16.86 14.36
CA HIS A 40 1.67 15.48 14.76
C HIS A 40 2.61 14.79 13.80
N TYR A 41 3.80 14.44 14.27
CA TYR A 41 4.77 13.68 13.52
C TYR A 41 4.47 12.19 13.64
N ALA A 42 3.97 11.59 12.57
CA ALA A 42 3.83 10.14 12.47
C ALA A 42 5.18 9.46 12.23
N LEU A 43 6.09 10.17 11.54
CA LEU A 43 7.48 9.77 11.31
C LEU A 43 8.36 11.00 11.46
N ARG A 44 9.56 10.83 12.04
CA ARG A 44 10.51 11.91 12.21
C ARG A 44 11.91 11.42 11.89
N ASP A 45 12.49 11.96 10.80
CA ASP A 45 13.88 11.75 10.41
C ASP A 45 14.30 10.26 10.38
N VAL A 46 13.52 9.44 9.66
CA VAL A 46 13.75 7.99 9.57
C VAL A 46 14.60 7.68 8.34
N SER A 47 15.71 6.98 8.55
CA SER A 47 16.60 6.54 7.48
C SER A 47 16.97 5.07 7.65
N PHE A 48 16.85 4.29 6.57
CA PHE A 48 17.32 2.91 6.47
C PHE A 48 17.38 2.46 5.02
N HIS A 49 18.00 1.33 4.78
CA HIS A 49 18.01 0.69 3.47
C HIS A 49 17.72 -0.80 3.59
N VAL A 50 17.19 -1.39 2.51
CA VAL A 50 16.92 -2.81 2.36
C VAL A 50 17.65 -3.29 1.12
N ARG A 51 18.48 -4.31 1.26
CA ARG A 51 19.21 -4.92 0.13
C ARG A 51 18.31 -5.91 -0.61
N ARG A 52 18.69 -6.24 -1.83
CA ARG A 52 18.01 -7.32 -2.57
C ARG A 52 18.12 -8.64 -1.81
N GLY A 53 16.99 -9.35 -1.70
CA GLY A 53 16.90 -10.63 -0.97
C GLY A 53 16.86 -10.49 0.56
N GLU A 54 16.92 -9.27 1.10
CA GLU A 54 16.80 -9.03 2.54
C GLU A 54 15.33 -8.97 2.97
N SER A 55 15.03 -9.51 4.16
CA SER A 55 13.75 -9.37 4.82
C SER A 55 13.90 -8.49 6.05
N ILE A 56 13.07 -7.46 6.17
CA ILE A 56 13.06 -6.59 7.34
C ILE A 56 11.70 -6.61 8.05
N GLY A 57 11.71 -6.44 9.38
CA GLY A 57 10.52 -6.29 10.20
C GLY A 57 10.42 -4.89 10.78
N ILE A 58 9.27 -4.22 10.63
CA ILE A 58 8.96 -2.95 11.28
C ILE A 58 8.10 -3.24 12.52
N ILE A 59 8.68 -3.06 13.70
CA ILE A 59 8.05 -3.38 14.98
C ILE A 59 7.75 -2.08 15.75
N GLY A 60 6.65 -2.06 16.48
CA GLY A 60 6.27 -0.92 17.34
C GLY A 60 4.82 -1.02 17.79
N THR A 61 4.43 -0.17 18.72
CA THR A 61 3.06 -0.05 19.24
C THR A 61 2.08 0.49 18.19
N ASN A 62 0.78 0.42 18.45
CA ASN A 62 -0.21 1.07 17.60
C ASN A 62 0.00 2.58 17.60
N GLY A 63 -0.06 3.21 16.41
CA GLY A 63 0.20 4.64 16.24
C GLY A 63 1.68 5.02 16.07
N SER A 64 2.64 4.07 16.13
CA SER A 64 4.08 4.37 15.98
C SER A 64 4.54 4.67 14.54
N GLY A 65 3.63 4.79 13.58
CA GLY A 65 3.96 5.16 12.21
C GLY A 65 4.25 4.00 11.24
N LYS A 66 4.16 2.73 11.66
CA LYS A 66 4.45 1.55 10.80
C LYS A 66 3.69 1.58 9.47
N SER A 67 2.37 1.71 9.53
CA SER A 67 1.52 1.78 8.33
C SER A 67 1.79 3.05 7.50
N THR A 68 2.17 4.15 8.14
CA THR A 68 2.56 5.39 7.45
C THR A 68 3.84 5.16 6.65
N MET A 69 4.85 4.51 7.24
CA MET A 69 6.09 4.18 6.55
C MET A 69 5.84 3.25 5.35
N LEU A 70 5.05 2.19 5.54
CA LEU A 70 4.70 1.28 4.45
C LEU A 70 3.96 2.00 3.31
N LYS A 71 2.99 2.88 3.62
CA LYS A 71 2.30 3.70 2.61
C LYS A 71 3.22 4.66 1.87
N ILE A 72 4.26 5.16 2.51
CA ILE A 72 5.27 6.00 1.85
C ILE A 72 6.16 5.16 0.94
N ILE A 73 6.63 3.99 1.39
CA ILE A 73 7.44 3.08 0.58
C ILE A 73 6.67 2.62 -0.68
N THR A 74 5.37 2.34 -0.55
CA THR A 74 4.52 1.92 -1.66
C THR A 74 4.05 3.06 -2.57
N GLY A 75 4.42 4.30 -2.27
CA GLY A 75 4.04 5.47 -3.08
C GLY A 75 2.59 5.94 -2.90
N VAL A 76 1.81 5.29 -2.02
CA VAL A 76 0.43 5.71 -1.70
C VAL A 76 0.39 7.04 -0.94
N LEU A 77 1.47 7.35 -0.21
CA LEU A 77 1.58 8.55 0.61
C LEU A 77 2.92 9.23 0.38
N ASN A 78 2.91 10.53 0.11
CA ASN A 78 4.15 11.30 0.01
C ASN A 78 4.69 11.67 1.41
N PRO A 79 6.00 11.61 1.63
CA PRO A 79 6.62 12.15 2.83
C PRO A 79 6.46 13.68 2.89
N THR A 80 6.59 14.28 4.07
CA THR A 80 6.65 15.75 4.23
C THR A 80 8.06 16.25 3.99
N GLU A 81 9.06 15.47 4.39
CA GLU A 81 10.49 15.72 4.19
C GLU A 81 11.19 14.40 3.89
N GLY A 82 12.34 14.48 3.25
CA GLY A 82 13.13 13.32 2.84
C GLY A 82 12.59 12.66 1.58
N GLN A 83 13.11 11.49 1.27
CA GLN A 83 12.77 10.77 0.06
C GLN A 83 12.83 9.24 0.25
N VAL A 84 12.07 8.54 -0.58
CA VAL A 84 12.16 7.08 -0.70
C VAL A 84 12.46 6.73 -2.13
N ASN A 85 13.44 5.85 -2.30
CA ASN A 85 13.80 5.31 -3.62
C ASN A 85 13.62 3.79 -3.60
N VAL A 86 12.90 3.27 -4.59
CA VAL A 86 12.62 1.84 -4.75
C VAL A 86 13.14 1.38 -6.12
N ASN A 87 14.03 0.41 -6.09
CA ASN A 87 14.64 -0.18 -7.28
C ASN A 87 13.96 -1.50 -7.62
N GLY A 88 12.78 -1.44 -8.25
CA GLY A 88 11.98 -2.59 -8.64
C GLY A 88 10.49 -2.32 -8.59
N ARG A 89 9.70 -3.39 -8.74
CA ARG A 89 8.24 -3.34 -8.56
C ARG A 89 7.89 -3.59 -7.09
N ILE A 90 6.89 -2.89 -6.58
CA ILE A 90 6.33 -3.14 -5.25
C ILE A 90 4.96 -3.79 -5.43
N SER A 91 4.75 -4.92 -4.76
CA SER A 91 3.41 -5.47 -4.52
C SER A 91 3.04 -5.19 -3.06
N ALA A 92 2.03 -4.35 -2.84
CA ALA A 92 1.62 -3.93 -1.51
C ALA A 92 0.43 -4.76 -1.02
N LEU A 93 0.66 -5.61 -0.02
CA LEU A 93 -0.40 -6.39 0.64
C LEU A 93 -1.13 -5.58 1.75
N LEU A 94 -0.96 -4.26 1.76
CA LEU A 94 -1.53 -3.38 2.79
C LEU A 94 -3.06 -3.35 2.76
N GLU A 95 -3.63 -3.61 1.61
CA GLU A 95 -5.08 -3.66 1.37
C GLU A 95 -5.36 -4.89 0.50
N LEU A 96 -5.32 -6.09 1.10
CA LEU A 96 -5.62 -7.36 0.43
C LEU A 96 -6.96 -7.25 -0.31
N GLY A 97 -6.94 -7.51 -1.63
CA GLY A 97 -8.11 -7.39 -2.49
C GLY A 97 -8.51 -5.95 -2.83
N ALA A 98 -7.68 -4.95 -2.53
CA ALA A 98 -7.87 -3.60 -3.04
C ALA A 98 -7.92 -3.63 -4.57
N GLY A 99 -9.00 -3.10 -5.13
CA GLY A 99 -9.25 -3.16 -6.57
C GLY A 99 -10.03 -4.38 -7.04
N PHE A 100 -10.35 -5.35 -6.18
CA PHE A 100 -11.25 -6.43 -6.57
C PHE A 100 -12.66 -5.90 -6.81
N ASN A 101 -13.27 -6.34 -7.91
CA ASN A 101 -14.66 -6.09 -8.19
C ASN A 101 -15.51 -7.30 -7.76
N GLY A 102 -16.42 -7.10 -6.83
CA GLY A 102 -17.28 -8.17 -6.29
C GLY A 102 -18.16 -8.86 -7.34
N GLU A 103 -18.50 -8.17 -8.44
CA GLU A 103 -19.33 -8.72 -9.51
C GLU A 103 -18.53 -9.58 -10.51
N TYR A 104 -17.19 -9.47 -10.50
CA TYR A 104 -16.31 -10.24 -11.37
C TYR A 104 -15.97 -11.59 -10.74
N SER A 105 -15.70 -12.58 -11.56
CA SER A 105 -15.15 -13.87 -11.14
C SER A 105 -13.76 -13.73 -10.55
N GLY A 106 -13.27 -14.77 -9.88
CA GLY A 106 -11.90 -14.81 -9.38
C GLY A 106 -10.87 -14.61 -10.48
N ILE A 107 -11.04 -15.27 -11.62
CA ILE A 107 -10.14 -15.13 -12.78
C ILE A 107 -10.12 -13.69 -13.29
N GLU A 108 -11.27 -13.07 -13.48
CA GLU A 108 -11.35 -11.67 -13.92
C GLU A 108 -10.68 -10.73 -12.94
N ASN A 109 -10.81 -10.98 -11.63
CA ASN A 109 -10.13 -10.19 -10.60
C ASN A 109 -8.60 -10.41 -10.59
N VAL A 110 -8.11 -11.61 -10.91
CA VAL A 110 -6.67 -11.84 -11.10
C VAL A 110 -6.12 -10.96 -12.24
N TYR A 111 -6.81 -10.94 -13.38
CA TYR A 111 -6.40 -10.06 -14.50
C TYR A 111 -6.51 -8.58 -14.13
N LEU A 112 -7.60 -8.17 -13.48
CA LEU A 112 -7.80 -6.79 -13.06
C LEU A 112 -6.68 -6.33 -12.14
N ASN A 113 -6.40 -7.11 -11.08
CA ASN A 113 -5.38 -6.79 -10.09
C ASN A 113 -3.97 -6.83 -10.70
N GLY A 114 -3.66 -7.86 -11.49
CA GLY A 114 -2.38 -7.98 -12.17
C GLY A 114 -2.11 -6.77 -13.10
N THR A 115 -3.12 -6.36 -13.88
CA THR A 115 -3.01 -5.19 -14.77
C THR A 115 -2.82 -3.89 -13.96
N MET A 116 -3.54 -3.71 -12.85
CA MET A 116 -3.36 -2.56 -11.95
C MET A 116 -1.95 -2.50 -11.34
N ASN A 117 -1.33 -3.66 -11.11
CA ASN A 117 0.06 -3.77 -10.64
C ASN A 117 1.09 -3.68 -11.78
N GLY A 118 0.66 -3.41 -13.02
CA GLY A 118 1.52 -3.18 -14.18
C GLY A 118 2.07 -4.44 -14.85
N PHE A 119 1.42 -5.60 -14.65
CA PHE A 119 1.73 -6.83 -15.38
C PHE A 119 0.99 -6.86 -16.72
N SER A 120 1.63 -7.37 -17.77
CA SER A 120 0.97 -7.65 -19.03
C SER A 120 0.08 -8.89 -18.93
N ARG A 121 -0.83 -9.04 -19.89
CA ARG A 121 -1.70 -10.22 -19.93
C ARG A 121 -0.91 -11.52 -20.05
N GLU A 122 0.14 -11.51 -20.87
CA GLU A 122 1.03 -12.65 -21.08
C GLU A 122 1.79 -13.03 -19.79
N GLU A 123 2.21 -12.03 -19.01
CA GLU A 123 2.84 -12.26 -17.71
C GLU A 123 1.88 -12.89 -16.70
N ILE A 124 0.60 -12.47 -16.73
CA ILE A 124 -0.45 -13.03 -15.87
C ILE A 124 -0.81 -14.45 -16.31
N ASP A 125 -1.00 -14.67 -17.63
CA ASP A 125 -1.30 -15.99 -18.20
C ASP A 125 -0.21 -17.01 -17.82
N ALA A 126 1.06 -16.62 -17.90
CA ALA A 126 2.20 -17.47 -17.53
C ALA A 126 2.22 -17.87 -16.04
N ARG A 127 1.51 -17.16 -15.17
CA ARG A 127 1.44 -17.41 -13.73
C ARG A 127 0.08 -17.93 -13.26
N MET A 128 -0.92 -17.97 -14.14
CA MET A 128 -2.30 -18.28 -13.77
C MET A 128 -2.41 -19.61 -13.03
N ASP A 129 -1.77 -20.67 -13.51
CA ASP A 129 -1.81 -21.99 -12.86
C ASP A 129 -1.22 -21.97 -11.45
N ASP A 130 -0.15 -21.20 -11.22
CA ASP A 130 0.48 -21.06 -9.91
C ASP A 130 -0.42 -20.27 -8.95
N ILE A 131 -1.04 -19.18 -9.44
CA ILE A 131 -2.01 -18.37 -8.70
C ILE A 131 -3.20 -19.23 -8.27
N LEU A 132 -3.81 -19.97 -9.19
CA LEU A 132 -4.96 -20.81 -8.91
C LEU A 132 -4.62 -21.94 -7.94
N ARG A 133 -3.45 -22.56 -8.10
CA ARG A 133 -2.95 -23.60 -7.19
C ARG A 133 -2.75 -23.05 -5.79
N PHE A 134 -2.18 -21.85 -5.66
CA PHE A 134 -1.96 -21.20 -4.36
C PHE A 134 -3.29 -20.81 -3.69
N ALA A 135 -4.21 -20.20 -4.45
CA ALA A 135 -5.52 -19.79 -3.96
C ALA A 135 -6.33 -21.00 -3.46
N ASP A 136 -6.23 -22.15 -4.14
CA ASP A 136 -6.87 -23.44 -3.76
C ASP A 136 -8.34 -23.27 -3.40
N ILE A 137 -9.10 -22.62 -4.30
CA ILE A 137 -10.54 -22.35 -4.16
C ILE A 137 -11.40 -23.15 -5.15
N GLY A 138 -10.77 -24.01 -5.96
CA GLY A 138 -11.43 -24.90 -6.91
C GLY A 138 -12.31 -24.14 -7.90
N GLU A 139 -13.45 -24.74 -8.25
CA GLU A 139 -14.39 -24.19 -9.23
C GLU A 139 -15.00 -22.83 -8.85
N PHE A 140 -14.90 -22.44 -7.58
CA PHE A 140 -15.35 -21.11 -7.15
C PHE A 140 -14.63 -19.97 -7.86
N VAL A 141 -13.43 -20.23 -8.42
CA VAL A 141 -12.69 -19.21 -9.16
C VAL A 141 -13.49 -18.64 -10.34
N ASN A 142 -14.45 -19.41 -10.88
CA ASN A 142 -15.33 -19.00 -11.98
C ASN A 142 -16.58 -18.23 -11.49
N GLN A 143 -16.80 -18.14 -10.18
CA GLN A 143 -17.95 -17.47 -9.59
C GLN A 143 -17.61 -16.01 -9.19
N PRO A 144 -18.60 -15.12 -9.13
CA PRO A 144 -18.40 -13.76 -8.65
C PRO A 144 -17.81 -13.73 -7.24
N VAL A 145 -16.79 -12.89 -7.03
CA VAL A 145 -16.05 -12.81 -5.75
C VAL A 145 -16.94 -12.42 -4.57
N LYS A 146 -18.05 -11.72 -4.81
CA LYS A 146 -19.05 -11.44 -3.76
C LYS A 146 -19.66 -12.69 -3.12
N THR A 147 -19.57 -13.85 -3.77
CA THR A 147 -20.08 -15.13 -3.25
C THR A 147 -19.05 -15.88 -2.41
N TYR A 148 -17.81 -15.37 -2.35
CA TYR A 148 -16.72 -16.04 -1.65
C TYR A 148 -16.88 -15.94 -0.12
N SER A 149 -16.40 -16.97 0.57
CA SER A 149 -16.10 -16.82 1.99
C SER A 149 -14.94 -15.84 2.20
N SER A 150 -14.82 -15.27 3.39
CA SER A 150 -13.68 -14.40 3.72
C SER A 150 -12.32 -15.09 3.51
N GLY A 151 -12.24 -16.39 3.82
CA GLY A 151 -11.03 -17.18 3.59
C GLY A 151 -10.69 -17.33 2.10
N MET A 152 -11.67 -17.63 1.24
CA MET A 152 -11.48 -17.72 -0.20
C MET A 152 -11.03 -16.39 -0.80
N PHE A 153 -11.67 -15.29 -0.37
CA PHE A 153 -11.30 -13.94 -0.78
C PHE A 153 -9.84 -13.62 -0.44
N VAL A 154 -9.44 -13.85 0.81
CA VAL A 154 -8.06 -13.59 1.28
C VAL A 154 -7.05 -14.44 0.53
N ARG A 155 -7.34 -15.74 0.30
CA ARG A 155 -6.43 -16.65 -0.42
C ARG A 155 -6.20 -16.19 -1.85
N LEU A 156 -7.27 -15.82 -2.58
CA LEU A 156 -7.13 -15.32 -3.95
C LEU A 156 -6.43 -13.95 -3.99
N ALA A 157 -6.71 -13.07 -3.03
CA ALA A 157 -6.09 -11.75 -2.97
C ALA A 157 -4.59 -11.80 -2.60
N PHE A 158 -4.15 -12.90 -1.98
CA PHE A 158 -2.75 -13.10 -1.60
C PHE A 158 -1.95 -13.86 -2.69
N ALA A 159 -2.63 -14.57 -3.56
CA ALA A 159 -2.03 -15.35 -4.64
C ALA A 159 -1.43 -14.48 -5.75
#